data_0306f91845ae2a849680db3c90417408
#
_entry.id   0306f91845ae2a849680db3c90417408
#
_cell.length_a   1.000
_cell.length_b   1.000
_cell.length_c   1.000
_cell.angle_alpha   90.00
_cell.angle_beta   90.00
_cell.angle_gamma   90.00
#
_symmetry.space_group_name_H-M   'P 1'
#
loop_
_entity.id
_entity.type
_entity.pdbx_description
1 polymer ?
#
loop_
_entity_poly.entity_id
_entity_poly.type
_entity_poly.pdbx_seq_one_letter_code
_entity_poly.pdbx_strand_id
1 'polypeptide(L)'
;MMQRRLLLSAAVAAPVVLSGCASQSIDGYASEKPVLDLAQYFNGTIDAHGIFQDRGGRIVKRFTVVMDCEWKGNQGVLDEAFTYSDGTTQRRIWRLTKHADGRYTGTADDVVGTANGQTRGNAFRWTYTLA
;
A
#
# COMPACT_ATOMS: atom_id res chain seq x y z
N MET A 1 -42.66 -61.56 -7.96
CA MET A 1 -42.70 -60.08 -7.88
C MET A 1 -41.35 -59.57 -7.46
N MET A 2 -40.58 -59.02 -8.41
CA MET A 2 -39.26 -58.43 -8.15
C MET A 2 -39.44 -56.93 -7.89
N GLN A 3 -39.18 -56.48 -6.64
CA GLN A 3 -39.12 -55.06 -6.31
C GLN A 3 -37.74 -54.52 -6.69
N ARG A 4 -37.73 -53.67 -7.71
CA ARG A 4 -36.57 -52.88 -8.05
C ARG A 4 -36.41 -51.73 -7.05
N ARG A 5 -35.40 -51.80 -6.18
CA ARG A 5 -35.01 -50.67 -5.33
C ARG A 5 -34.18 -49.70 -6.17
N LEU A 6 -34.76 -48.55 -6.49
CA LEU A 6 -34.04 -47.38 -7.03
C LEU A 6 -33.23 -46.76 -5.92
N LEU A 7 -31.89 -46.84 -6.05
CA LEU A 7 -30.97 -46.08 -5.24
C LEU A 7 -30.85 -44.68 -5.84
N LEU A 8 -31.44 -43.67 -5.21
CA LEU A 8 -31.18 -42.28 -5.53
C LEU A 8 -29.81 -41.90 -4.93
N SER A 9 -28.85 -41.74 -5.79
CA SER A 9 -27.56 -41.13 -5.42
C SER A 9 -27.73 -39.61 -5.37
N ALA A 10 -27.81 -39.05 -4.17
CA ALA A 10 -27.78 -37.60 -3.99
C ALA A 10 -26.31 -37.10 -4.16
N ALA A 11 -26.06 -36.44 -5.27
CA ALA A 11 -24.79 -35.73 -5.47
C ALA A 11 -24.80 -34.46 -4.62
N VAL A 12 -24.04 -34.45 -3.55
CA VAL A 12 -23.77 -33.24 -2.75
C VAL A 12 -22.78 -32.38 -3.50
N ALA A 13 -23.24 -31.33 -4.16
CA ALA A 13 -22.41 -30.30 -4.72
C ALA A 13 -21.87 -29.42 -3.57
N ALA A 14 -20.60 -29.61 -3.20
CA ALA A 14 -19.93 -28.72 -2.24
C ALA A 14 -19.70 -27.36 -2.92
N PRO A 15 -20.08 -26.22 -2.28
CA PRO A 15 -19.75 -24.92 -2.82
C PRO A 15 -18.24 -24.70 -2.77
N VAL A 16 -17.63 -24.52 -3.93
CA VAL A 16 -16.24 -24.07 -4.03
C VAL A 16 -16.23 -22.60 -3.63
N VAL A 17 -15.84 -22.33 -2.38
CA VAL A 17 -15.59 -20.97 -1.92
C VAL A 17 -14.31 -20.50 -2.59
N LEU A 18 -14.43 -19.73 -3.67
CA LEU A 18 -13.35 -18.97 -4.25
C LEU A 18 -13.00 -17.86 -3.25
N SER A 19 -12.06 -18.15 -2.33
CA SER A 19 -11.42 -17.11 -1.52
C SER A 19 -10.57 -16.26 -2.44
N GLY A 20 -11.15 -15.22 -3.05
CA GLY A 20 -10.40 -14.20 -3.76
C GLY A 20 -9.45 -13.53 -2.77
N CYS A 21 -8.20 -13.26 -3.19
CA CYS A 21 -7.26 -12.44 -2.42
C CYS A 21 -7.86 -11.03 -2.31
N ALA A 22 -8.64 -10.77 -1.26
CA ALA A 22 -9.10 -9.43 -0.93
C ALA A 22 -7.89 -8.66 -0.40
N SER A 23 -7.50 -7.56 -1.07
CA SER A 23 -6.53 -6.63 -0.50
C SER A 23 -7.09 -6.07 0.80
N GLN A 24 -6.27 -6.02 1.85
CA GLN A 24 -6.68 -5.50 3.14
C GLN A 24 -7.15 -4.04 3.00
N SER A 25 -8.34 -3.73 3.51
CA SER A 25 -8.86 -2.37 3.52
C SER A 25 -8.16 -1.53 4.56
N ILE A 26 -7.83 -0.28 4.22
CA ILE A 26 -7.29 0.70 5.16
C ILE A 26 -8.34 1.12 6.22
N ASP A 27 -9.62 0.92 5.97
CA ASP A 27 -10.71 1.31 6.88
C ASP A 27 -10.65 0.58 8.23
N GLY A 28 -10.03 -0.60 8.27
CA GLY A 28 -9.78 -1.32 9.51
C GLY A 28 -8.89 -0.59 10.51
N TYR A 29 -8.16 0.43 10.07
CA TYR A 29 -7.26 1.24 10.91
C TYR A 29 -7.90 2.54 11.43
N ALA A 30 -9.16 2.82 11.11
CA ALA A 30 -9.81 4.10 11.40
C ALA A 30 -9.76 4.53 12.88
N SER A 31 -9.76 3.57 13.82
CA SER A 31 -9.68 3.83 15.26
C SER A 31 -8.26 3.76 15.84
N GLU A 32 -7.27 3.37 15.03
CA GLU A 32 -5.90 3.22 15.49
C GLU A 32 -5.20 4.57 15.73
N LYS A 33 -4.36 4.61 16.76
CA LYS A 33 -3.66 5.81 17.21
C LYS A 33 -2.13 5.61 17.19
N PRO A 34 -1.36 6.71 17.08
CA PRO A 34 -1.79 8.10 16.90
C PRO A 34 -2.37 8.33 15.50
N VAL A 35 -3.25 9.31 15.35
CA VAL A 35 -3.76 9.70 14.03
C VAL A 35 -2.62 10.24 13.18
N LEU A 36 -2.43 9.68 12.00
CA LEU A 36 -1.35 10.04 11.09
C LEU A 36 -1.70 11.30 10.28
N ASP A 37 -0.87 12.32 10.42
CA ASP A 37 -0.82 13.49 9.54
C ASP A 37 0.55 13.50 8.84
N LEU A 38 0.57 13.42 7.51
CA LEU A 38 1.84 13.33 6.78
C LEU A 38 2.70 14.58 6.93
N ALA A 39 2.11 15.78 7.01
CA ALA A 39 2.84 17.02 7.19
C ALA A 39 3.53 17.10 8.57
N GLN A 40 2.98 16.43 9.55
CA GLN A 40 3.53 16.35 10.89
C GLN A 40 4.58 15.23 11.01
N TYR A 41 4.27 14.06 10.43
CA TYR A 41 5.15 12.90 10.50
C TYR A 41 6.37 13.03 9.58
N PHE A 42 6.17 13.38 8.32
CA PHE A 42 7.23 13.58 7.33
C PHE A 42 7.76 15.02 7.38
N ASN A 43 8.48 15.33 8.45
CA ASN A 43 9.06 16.64 8.70
C ASN A 43 10.51 16.48 9.17
N GLY A 44 11.44 17.15 8.49
CA GLY A 44 12.88 16.99 8.74
C GLY A 44 13.43 15.71 8.11
N THR A 45 14.51 15.19 8.69
CA THR A 45 15.18 13.98 8.20
C THR A 45 14.61 12.75 8.87
N ILE A 46 14.21 11.76 8.06
CA ILE A 46 13.59 10.50 8.50
C ILE A 46 14.32 9.32 7.88
N ASP A 47 14.58 8.31 8.70
CA ASP A 47 15.05 7.00 8.25
C ASP A 47 13.88 6.03 8.08
N ALA A 48 13.84 5.32 6.97
CA ALA A 48 12.84 4.30 6.70
C ALA A 48 13.48 2.99 6.22
N HIS A 49 12.78 1.89 6.46
CA HIS A 49 13.12 0.56 5.99
C HIS A 49 11.91 -0.05 5.30
N GLY A 50 12.16 -0.74 4.21
CA GLY A 50 11.08 -1.32 3.44
C GLY A 50 11.47 -2.58 2.67
N ILE A 51 10.44 -3.18 2.11
CA ILE A 51 10.55 -4.36 1.26
C ILE A 51 9.72 -4.17 0.00
N PHE A 52 10.18 -4.77 -1.10
CA PHE A 52 9.34 -5.04 -2.25
C PHE A 52 8.89 -6.50 -2.24
N GLN A 53 7.61 -6.69 -2.43
CA GLN A 53 7.00 -8.00 -2.59
C GLN A 53 6.43 -8.14 -3.99
N ASP A 54 6.58 -9.32 -4.59
CA ASP A 54 5.88 -9.65 -5.81
C ASP A 54 4.39 -9.97 -5.54
N ARG A 55 3.62 -10.26 -6.60
CA ARG A 55 2.19 -10.58 -6.47
C ARG A 55 1.93 -11.86 -5.68
N GLY A 56 2.92 -12.75 -5.56
CA GLY A 56 2.86 -13.96 -4.75
C GLY A 56 3.24 -13.74 -3.27
N GLY A 57 3.57 -12.49 -2.90
CA GLY A 57 3.97 -12.13 -1.54
C GLY A 57 5.44 -12.42 -1.21
N ARG A 58 6.25 -12.85 -2.20
CA ARG A 58 7.67 -13.09 -2.01
C ARG A 58 8.45 -11.78 -1.95
N ILE A 59 9.33 -11.63 -0.96
CA ILE A 59 10.24 -10.49 -0.86
C ILE A 59 11.30 -10.61 -1.96
N VAL A 60 11.30 -9.65 -2.89
CA VAL A 60 12.23 -9.61 -4.02
C VAL A 60 13.38 -8.63 -3.79
N LYS A 61 13.18 -7.64 -2.91
CA LYS A 61 14.19 -6.62 -2.59
C LYS A 61 13.91 -6.00 -1.22
N ARG A 62 14.96 -5.65 -0.48
CA ARG A 62 14.91 -4.84 0.73
C ARG A 62 15.57 -3.51 0.45
N PHE A 63 15.18 -2.49 1.19
CA PHE A 63 15.80 -1.17 1.06
C PHE A 63 15.77 -0.39 2.36
N THR A 64 16.70 0.54 2.48
CA THR A 64 16.67 1.64 3.44
C THR A 64 16.51 2.95 2.69
N VAL A 65 15.89 3.94 3.32
CA VAL A 65 15.70 5.27 2.74
C VAL A 65 16.06 6.31 3.78
N VAL A 66 16.84 7.28 3.38
CA VAL A 66 16.95 8.54 4.12
C VAL A 66 16.11 9.57 3.38
N MET A 67 15.16 10.18 4.08
CA MET A 67 14.26 11.17 3.51
C MET A 67 14.48 12.52 4.15
N ASP A 68 14.65 13.56 3.33
CA ASP A 68 14.56 14.95 3.76
C ASP A 68 13.17 15.49 3.37
N CYS A 69 12.39 15.85 4.38
CA CYS A 69 10.98 16.20 4.24
C CYS A 69 10.73 17.65 4.65
N GLU A 70 9.98 18.37 3.81
CA GLU A 70 9.59 19.76 4.05
C GLU A 70 8.15 20.01 3.60
N TRP A 71 7.40 20.76 4.40
CA TRP A 71 6.02 21.16 4.09
C TRP A 71 5.85 22.65 4.16
N LYS A 72 5.06 23.19 3.21
CA LYS A 72 4.58 24.59 3.20
C LYS A 72 3.06 24.56 2.98
N GLY A 73 2.28 24.80 4.04
CA GLY A 73 0.83 24.64 3.98
C GLY A 73 0.45 23.21 3.62
N ASN A 74 -0.32 23.03 2.55
CA ASN A 74 -0.75 21.73 2.04
C ASN A 74 0.20 21.09 1.00
N GLN A 75 1.36 21.68 0.78
CA GLN A 75 2.36 21.21 -0.18
C GLN A 75 3.56 20.62 0.54
N GLY A 76 3.91 19.38 0.22
CA GLY A 76 5.06 18.67 0.79
C GLY A 76 6.07 18.24 -0.26
N VAL A 77 7.35 18.24 0.11
CA VAL A 77 8.42 17.66 -0.68
C VAL A 77 9.12 16.61 0.17
N LEU A 78 9.19 15.39 -0.32
CA LEU A 78 9.92 14.28 0.29
C LEU A 78 11.05 13.88 -0.66
N ASP A 79 12.26 14.18 -0.27
CA ASP A 79 13.47 13.84 -1.04
C ASP A 79 14.06 12.55 -0.49
N GLU A 80 13.91 11.47 -1.23
CA GLU A 80 14.20 10.10 -0.80
C GLU A 80 15.50 9.59 -1.42
N ALA A 81 16.47 9.22 -0.60
CA ALA A 81 17.68 8.53 -0.99
C ALA A 81 17.60 7.05 -0.61
N PHE A 82 17.40 6.19 -1.61
CA PHE A 82 17.28 4.74 -1.45
C PHE A 82 18.63 4.05 -1.53
N THR A 83 18.82 3.05 -0.67
CA THR A 83 19.87 2.04 -0.77
C THR A 83 19.23 0.66 -0.75
N TYR A 84 19.42 -0.10 -1.83
CA TYR A 84 18.84 -1.42 -2.02
C TYR A 84 19.78 -2.53 -1.51
N SER A 85 19.22 -3.70 -1.20
CA SER A 85 19.95 -4.87 -0.71
C SER A 85 20.97 -5.45 -1.72
N ASP A 86 20.86 -5.12 -3.00
CA ASP A 86 21.84 -5.44 -4.04
C ASP A 86 22.99 -4.41 -4.17
N GLY A 87 23.02 -3.38 -3.29
CA GLY A 87 24.01 -2.30 -3.29
C GLY A 87 23.71 -1.16 -4.25
N THR A 88 22.66 -1.25 -5.06
CA THR A 88 22.25 -0.15 -5.93
C THR A 88 21.58 0.97 -5.15
N THR A 89 21.59 2.18 -5.71
CA THR A 89 20.99 3.37 -5.10
C THR A 89 20.03 4.04 -6.08
N GLN A 90 19.07 4.78 -5.53
CA GLN A 90 18.11 5.57 -6.30
C GLN A 90 17.72 6.81 -5.51
N ARG A 91 17.38 7.88 -6.19
CA ARG A 91 16.76 9.07 -5.60
C ARG A 91 15.39 9.29 -6.19
N ARG A 92 14.41 9.59 -5.34
CA ARG A 92 13.05 9.98 -5.75
C ARG A 92 12.63 11.20 -4.97
N ILE A 93 12.09 12.20 -5.65
CA ILE A 93 11.55 13.39 -5.03
C ILE A 93 10.04 13.39 -5.24
N TRP A 94 9.29 13.18 -4.16
CA TRP A 94 7.84 13.33 -4.16
C TRP A 94 7.46 14.77 -3.93
N ARG A 95 6.48 15.23 -4.70
CA ARG A 95 5.76 16.48 -4.48
C ARG A 95 4.33 16.13 -4.14
N LEU A 96 3.96 16.36 -2.89
CA LEU A 96 2.67 15.95 -2.34
C LEU A 96 1.75 17.14 -2.16
N THR A 97 0.46 16.89 -2.30
CA THR A 97 -0.61 17.83 -1.94
C THR A 97 -1.57 17.16 -0.96
N LYS A 98 -1.79 17.80 0.18
CA LYS A 98 -2.79 17.39 1.17
C LYS A 98 -4.15 17.95 0.76
N HIS A 99 -5.15 17.08 0.73
CA HIS A 99 -6.55 17.42 0.50
C HIS A 99 -7.37 17.22 1.77
N ALA A 100 -8.69 17.49 1.70
CA ALA A 100 -9.60 17.19 2.78
C ALA A 100 -9.74 15.67 3.02
N ASP A 101 -10.23 15.29 4.22
CA ASP A 101 -10.60 13.93 4.58
C ASP A 101 -9.44 12.90 4.49
N GLY A 102 -8.22 13.33 4.80
CA GLY A 102 -7.05 12.45 4.81
C GLY A 102 -6.61 12.00 3.43
N ARG A 103 -7.03 12.66 2.35
CA ARG A 103 -6.60 12.38 0.98
C ARG A 103 -5.32 13.13 0.65
N TYR A 104 -4.48 12.49 -0.15
CA TYR A 104 -3.24 13.05 -0.66
C TYR A 104 -3.08 12.71 -2.13
N THR A 105 -2.47 13.60 -2.87
CA THR A 105 -1.99 13.34 -4.24
C THR A 105 -0.52 13.69 -4.34
N GLY A 106 0.16 13.12 -5.34
CA GLY A 106 1.58 13.43 -5.52
C GLY A 106 2.10 13.05 -6.89
N THR A 107 3.24 13.63 -7.21
CA THR A 107 4.00 13.37 -8.43
C THR A 107 5.47 13.12 -8.11
N ALA A 108 6.13 12.32 -8.94
CA ALA A 108 7.57 12.10 -8.95
C ALA A 108 8.02 11.81 -10.39
N ASP A 109 9.30 12.02 -10.71
CA ASP A 109 9.81 11.93 -12.09
C ASP A 109 9.69 10.53 -12.70
N ASP A 110 9.77 9.48 -11.87
CA ASP A 110 9.65 8.08 -12.27
C ASP A 110 8.23 7.49 -12.07
N VAL A 111 7.25 8.35 -11.83
CA VAL A 111 5.85 7.97 -11.62
C VAL A 111 4.99 8.46 -12.78
N VAL A 112 4.18 7.54 -13.32
CA VAL A 112 3.22 7.86 -14.39
C VAL A 112 2.01 8.56 -13.79
N GLY A 113 1.74 9.79 -14.25
CA GLY A 113 0.59 10.57 -13.80
C GLY A 113 0.66 10.94 -12.32
N THR A 114 -0.49 10.93 -11.66
CA THR A 114 -0.65 11.35 -10.28
C THR A 114 -0.84 10.13 -9.37
N ALA A 115 -0.02 10.03 -8.33
CA ALA A 115 -0.23 9.10 -7.24
C ALA A 115 -1.36 9.56 -6.32
N ASN A 116 -2.07 8.61 -5.73
CA ASN A 116 -3.19 8.86 -4.84
C ASN A 116 -3.03 8.13 -3.52
N GLY A 117 -3.41 8.79 -2.45
CA GLY A 117 -3.31 8.22 -1.12
C GLY A 117 -4.40 8.63 -0.17
N GLN A 118 -4.49 7.85 0.91
CA GLN A 118 -5.46 8.02 1.96
C GLN A 118 -4.86 7.62 3.30
N THR A 119 -5.07 8.46 4.32
CA THR A 119 -4.84 8.09 5.71
C THR A 119 -6.13 7.59 6.38
N ARG A 120 -5.98 6.64 7.29
CA ARG A 120 -7.02 6.17 8.21
C ARG A 120 -6.35 5.79 9.53
N GLY A 121 -6.73 6.44 10.62
CA GLY A 121 -6.06 6.23 11.90
C GLY A 121 -4.55 6.43 11.76
N ASN A 122 -3.74 5.43 12.10
CA ASN A 122 -2.28 5.49 12.00
C ASN A 122 -1.70 4.90 10.69
N ALA A 123 -2.55 4.57 9.73
CA ALA A 123 -2.15 3.95 8.47
C ALA A 123 -2.23 4.92 7.28
N PHE A 124 -1.38 4.69 6.30
CA PHE A 124 -1.36 5.40 5.02
C PHE A 124 -1.25 4.39 3.88
N ARG A 125 -2.14 4.53 2.91
CA ARG A 125 -2.06 3.80 1.64
C ARG A 125 -1.70 4.77 0.53
N TRP A 126 -0.69 4.42 -0.24
CA TRP A 126 -0.21 5.18 -1.37
C TRP A 126 -0.19 4.31 -2.62
N THR A 127 -0.84 4.75 -3.68
CA THR A 127 -0.98 3.97 -4.92
C THR A 127 -0.46 4.77 -6.09
N TYR A 128 0.45 4.17 -6.86
CA TYR A 128 1.06 4.78 -8.04
C TYR A 128 1.58 3.73 -9.02
N THR A 129 1.88 4.18 -10.23
CA THR A 129 2.47 3.37 -11.29
C THR A 129 3.86 3.92 -11.59
N LEU A 130 4.86 3.05 -11.54
CA LEU A 130 6.22 3.38 -11.97
C LEU A 130 6.32 3.36 -13.50
N ALA A 131 7.11 4.29 -14.04
CA ALA A 131 7.40 4.36 -15.47
C ALA A 131 8.30 3.19 -15.93
#